data_02cd3bc3e97ef3bb4382d5c73584800f
#
_entry.id   02cd3bc3e97ef3bb4382d5c73584800f
#
_cell.length_a   1.000
_cell.length_b   1.000
_cell.length_c   1.000
_cell.angle_alpha   90.00
_cell.angle_beta   90.00
_cell.angle_gamma   90.00
#
_symmetry.space_group_name_H-M   'P 1'
#
loop_
_entity.id
_entity.type
_entity.pdbx_description
1 polymer ?
#
loop_
_entity_poly.entity_id
_entity_poly.type
_entity_poly.pdbx_seq_one_letter_code
_entity_poly.pdbx_strand_id
1 'polypeptide(L)'
;MPLKFFHPRFWLTWFGIGLLRLIILLPWRWQMAIGKVLGKILYRALPARRQISCINLRIAFPELSSTEVNQLNRQHFISMGRGLIEAAVGWWGSEAQIEKLTHVEGLEHVEKALDEGRVILLGVHFSSIEVGARILAKRMPVHAVYRPHQNKLIEYLVALKRDTQYGKVIPKDKIREMIKSIKDGFPAWYATDQNFRGKGSILVPIFGVEAPTNPGTARLAKMTGAKVIPSISVRLVDDAQGRNGYLIRFSPPVEDFPSDDALHDTTRLNQILEEAITEFPDQYLWTHKRYKHYQTENKDFYKDYMLENETDCS
;
A
#
# COMPACT_ATOMS: atom_id res chain seq x y z
N MET A 1 -17.55 16.08 -18.33
CA MET A 1 -17.53 14.64 -18.04
C MET A 1 -18.14 13.87 -19.21
N PRO A 2 -17.57 12.77 -19.72
CA PRO A 2 -18.12 12.02 -20.85
C PRO A 2 -19.48 11.41 -20.56
N LEU A 3 -20.44 11.54 -21.50
CA LEU A 3 -21.85 11.06 -21.35
C LEU A 3 -21.95 9.55 -21.05
N LYS A 4 -20.99 8.74 -21.50
CA LYS A 4 -20.93 7.28 -21.24
C LYS A 4 -20.95 6.91 -19.75
N PHE A 5 -20.56 7.81 -18.84
CA PHE A 5 -20.55 7.57 -17.40
C PHE A 5 -21.89 7.79 -16.70
N PHE A 6 -22.91 8.29 -17.42
CA PHE A 6 -24.29 8.37 -16.93
C PHE A 6 -25.13 7.12 -17.19
N HIS A 7 -24.55 6.13 -17.92
CA HIS A 7 -25.21 4.86 -18.21
C HIS A 7 -25.57 4.11 -16.90
N PRO A 8 -26.74 3.44 -16.81
CA PRO A 8 -27.23 2.75 -15.60
C PRO A 8 -26.23 1.83 -14.90
N ARG A 9 -25.33 1.17 -15.66
CA ARG A 9 -24.25 0.33 -15.10
C ARG A 9 -23.35 1.04 -14.08
N PHE A 10 -23.29 2.37 -14.09
CA PHE A 10 -22.49 3.16 -13.17
C PHE A 10 -23.28 3.77 -12.01
N TRP A 11 -24.61 3.64 -11.98
CA TRP A 11 -25.43 4.28 -10.95
C TRP A 11 -25.08 3.85 -9.54
N LEU A 12 -24.84 2.55 -9.33
CA LEU A 12 -24.35 2.06 -8.02
C LEU A 12 -23.00 2.67 -7.65
N THR A 13 -22.09 2.83 -8.62
CA THR A 13 -20.80 3.50 -8.40
C THR A 13 -21.00 4.97 -8.04
N TRP A 14 -21.90 5.68 -8.73
CA TRP A 14 -22.24 7.06 -8.42
C TRP A 14 -22.86 7.21 -7.04
N PHE A 15 -23.77 6.32 -6.67
CA PHE A 15 -24.37 6.32 -5.34
C PHE A 15 -23.27 6.13 -4.26
N GLY A 16 -22.37 5.17 -4.43
CA GLY A 16 -21.24 4.95 -3.52
C GLY A 16 -20.33 6.18 -3.41
N ILE A 17 -19.98 6.81 -4.55
CA ILE A 17 -19.18 8.04 -4.57
C ILE A 17 -19.90 9.19 -3.85
N GLY A 18 -21.20 9.37 -4.09
CA GLY A 18 -22.02 10.38 -3.43
C GLY A 18 -22.03 10.20 -1.92
N LEU A 19 -22.22 8.94 -1.46
CA LEU A 19 -22.19 8.60 -0.04
C LEU A 19 -20.81 8.88 0.57
N LEU A 20 -19.73 8.49 -0.08
CA LEU A 20 -18.37 8.77 0.39
C LEU A 20 -18.10 10.27 0.50
N ARG A 21 -18.59 11.07 -0.48
CA ARG A 21 -18.45 12.54 -0.44
C ARG A 21 -19.23 13.18 0.71
N LEU A 22 -20.36 12.60 1.12
CA LEU A 22 -21.10 13.05 2.31
C LEU A 22 -20.35 12.66 3.60
N ILE A 23 -19.82 11.45 3.66
CA ILE A 23 -19.10 10.95 4.83
C ILE A 23 -17.85 11.80 5.13
N ILE A 24 -17.10 12.22 4.13
CA ILE A 24 -15.87 13.01 4.36
C ILE A 24 -16.15 14.43 4.87
N LEU A 25 -17.40 14.89 4.86
CA LEU A 25 -17.79 16.16 5.49
C LEU A 25 -17.93 16.05 7.01
N LEU A 26 -18.05 14.83 7.54
CA LEU A 26 -18.16 14.58 8.98
C LEU A 26 -16.82 14.78 9.68
N PRO A 27 -16.79 15.02 11.00
CA PRO A 27 -15.56 14.98 11.78
C PRO A 27 -14.81 13.64 11.61
N TRP A 28 -13.47 13.66 11.60
CA TRP A 28 -12.63 12.49 11.32
C TRP A 28 -13.00 11.26 12.19
N ARG A 29 -13.29 11.45 13.47
CA ARG A 29 -13.69 10.33 14.36
C ARG A 29 -14.96 9.62 13.87
N TRP A 30 -15.93 10.34 13.33
CA TRP A 30 -17.13 9.74 12.73
C TRP A 30 -16.83 9.00 11.44
N GLN A 31 -15.94 9.55 10.62
CA GLN A 31 -15.44 8.87 9.41
C GLN A 31 -14.81 7.51 9.78
N MET A 32 -13.95 7.48 10.81
CA MET A 32 -13.31 6.27 11.31
C MET A 32 -14.29 5.27 11.92
N ALA A 33 -15.33 5.75 12.59
CA ALA A 33 -16.40 4.90 13.14
C ALA A 33 -17.24 4.24 12.01
N ILE A 34 -17.60 5.00 10.99
CA ILE A 34 -18.31 4.48 9.79
C ILE A 34 -17.41 3.46 9.06
N GLY A 35 -16.13 3.77 8.87
CA GLY A 35 -15.16 2.85 8.29
C GLY A 35 -15.04 1.54 9.07
N LYS A 36 -15.06 1.60 10.42
CA LYS A 36 -15.08 0.41 11.29
C LYS A 36 -16.33 -0.46 11.04
N VAL A 37 -17.50 0.15 10.92
CA VAL A 37 -18.75 -0.58 10.62
C VAL A 37 -18.66 -1.22 9.23
N LEU A 38 -18.19 -0.46 8.23
CA LEU A 38 -18.00 -0.96 6.87
C LEU A 38 -17.02 -2.15 6.86
N GLY A 39 -15.91 -2.07 7.59
CA GLY A 39 -14.94 -3.15 7.72
C GLY A 39 -15.55 -4.44 8.31
N LYS A 40 -16.40 -4.31 9.34
CA LYS A 40 -17.15 -5.45 9.91
C LYS A 40 -18.11 -6.08 8.90
N ILE A 41 -18.74 -5.28 8.06
CA ILE A 41 -19.59 -5.78 6.96
C ILE A 41 -18.74 -6.53 5.93
N LEU A 42 -17.62 -5.94 5.49
CA LEU A 42 -16.70 -6.56 4.54
C LEU A 42 -16.13 -7.89 5.05
N TYR A 43 -15.81 -7.98 6.33
CA TYR A 43 -15.35 -9.23 6.96
C TYR A 43 -16.35 -10.39 6.79
N ARG A 44 -17.66 -10.09 6.87
CA ARG A 44 -18.73 -11.09 6.65
C ARG A 44 -19.02 -11.32 5.17
N ALA A 45 -18.99 -10.26 4.37
CA ALA A 45 -19.40 -10.33 2.96
C ALA A 45 -18.32 -10.91 2.03
N LEU A 46 -17.06 -10.97 2.45
CA LEU A 46 -15.92 -11.37 1.61
C LEU A 46 -15.18 -12.61 2.18
N PRO A 47 -15.83 -13.77 2.33
CA PRO A 47 -15.23 -14.95 2.98
C PRO A 47 -13.93 -15.40 2.30
N ALA A 48 -13.87 -15.40 0.96
CA ALA A 48 -12.66 -15.78 0.23
C ALA A 48 -11.48 -14.83 0.52
N ARG A 49 -11.73 -13.54 0.70
CA ARG A 49 -10.67 -12.57 1.06
C ARG A 49 -10.25 -12.71 2.52
N ARG A 50 -11.22 -12.97 3.41
CA ARG A 50 -10.97 -13.25 4.82
C ARG A 50 -10.05 -14.46 4.99
N GLN A 51 -10.27 -15.51 4.21
CA GLN A 51 -9.46 -16.72 4.21
C GLN A 51 -8.02 -16.45 3.72
N ILE A 52 -7.87 -15.71 2.61
CA ILE A 52 -6.54 -15.32 2.11
C ILE A 52 -5.77 -14.52 3.17
N SER A 53 -6.40 -13.51 3.78
CA SER A 53 -5.76 -12.70 4.80
C SER A 53 -5.41 -13.49 6.07
N CYS A 54 -6.26 -14.43 6.48
CA CYS A 54 -6.00 -15.33 7.60
C CYS A 54 -4.75 -16.20 7.36
N ILE A 55 -4.63 -16.80 6.17
CA ILE A 55 -3.46 -17.60 5.80
C ILE A 55 -2.19 -16.74 5.80
N ASN A 56 -2.24 -15.55 5.19
CA ASN A 56 -1.10 -14.65 5.18
C ASN A 56 -0.66 -14.23 6.60
N LEU A 57 -1.63 -13.98 7.49
CA LEU A 57 -1.36 -13.64 8.89
C LEU A 57 -0.74 -14.81 9.67
N ARG A 58 -1.19 -16.04 9.45
CA ARG A 58 -0.58 -17.23 10.07
C ARG A 58 0.86 -17.46 9.63
N ILE A 59 1.15 -17.16 8.36
CA ILE A 59 2.53 -17.22 7.84
C ILE A 59 3.39 -16.13 8.46
N ALA A 60 2.86 -14.92 8.54
CA ALA A 60 3.62 -13.77 9.03
C ALA A 60 3.85 -13.81 10.56
N PHE A 61 2.91 -14.39 11.30
CA PHE A 61 2.91 -14.43 12.78
C PHE A 61 2.63 -15.86 13.27
N PRO A 62 3.57 -16.79 13.05
CA PRO A 62 3.39 -18.21 13.43
C PRO A 62 3.27 -18.44 14.94
N GLU A 63 3.74 -17.49 15.74
CA GLU A 63 3.65 -17.51 17.21
C GLU A 63 2.24 -17.21 17.75
N LEU A 64 1.39 -16.58 16.94
CA LEU A 64 0.05 -16.22 17.38
C LEU A 64 -0.90 -17.42 17.39
N SER A 65 -1.70 -17.52 18.43
CA SER A 65 -2.79 -18.50 18.51
C SER A 65 -3.85 -18.23 17.43
N SER A 66 -4.66 -19.25 17.12
CA SER A 66 -5.77 -19.11 16.16
C SER A 66 -6.75 -18.00 16.55
N THR A 67 -6.97 -17.78 17.85
CA THR A 67 -7.83 -16.68 18.35
C THR A 67 -7.23 -15.32 18.05
N GLU A 68 -5.93 -15.14 18.28
CA GLU A 68 -5.21 -13.89 18.03
C GLU A 68 -5.14 -13.58 16.54
N VAL A 69 -4.83 -14.57 15.70
CA VAL A 69 -4.86 -14.41 14.23
C VAL A 69 -6.25 -14.00 13.74
N ASN A 70 -7.32 -14.63 14.24
CA ASN A 70 -8.69 -14.25 13.88
C ASN A 70 -9.05 -12.85 14.37
N GLN A 71 -8.57 -12.44 15.53
CA GLN A 71 -8.75 -11.07 16.04
C GLN A 71 -8.00 -10.06 15.16
N LEU A 72 -6.75 -10.32 14.82
CA LEU A 72 -5.96 -9.46 13.94
C LEU A 72 -6.57 -9.37 12.54
N ASN A 73 -7.07 -10.49 12.01
CA ASN A 73 -7.79 -10.52 10.74
C ASN A 73 -9.05 -9.63 10.75
N ARG A 74 -9.81 -9.62 11.86
CA ARG A 74 -10.94 -8.70 12.03
C ARG A 74 -10.50 -7.24 12.07
N GLN A 75 -9.38 -6.94 12.76
CA GLN A 75 -8.81 -5.58 12.79
C GLN A 75 -8.34 -5.16 11.40
N HIS A 76 -7.71 -6.06 10.66
CA HIS A 76 -7.33 -5.82 9.27
C HIS A 76 -8.55 -5.41 8.39
N PHE A 77 -9.67 -6.12 8.48
CA PHE A 77 -10.88 -5.74 7.75
C PHE A 77 -11.47 -4.40 8.22
N ILE A 78 -11.36 -4.08 9.51
CA ILE A 78 -11.72 -2.75 10.02
C ILE A 78 -10.82 -1.68 9.38
N SER A 79 -9.52 -1.93 9.29
CA SER A 79 -8.57 -1.04 8.62
C SER A 79 -8.86 -0.91 7.12
N MET A 80 -9.23 -1.98 6.43
CA MET A 80 -9.70 -1.91 5.04
C MET A 80 -10.94 -1.03 4.88
N GLY A 81 -11.94 -1.17 5.76
CA GLY A 81 -13.14 -0.35 5.73
C GLY A 81 -12.86 1.13 5.97
N ARG A 82 -11.94 1.45 6.88
CA ARG A 82 -11.42 2.81 7.10
C ARG A 82 -10.64 3.30 5.87
N GLY A 83 -9.80 2.45 5.26
CA GLY A 83 -9.04 2.76 4.06
C GLY A 83 -9.91 3.18 2.86
N LEU A 84 -11.13 2.64 2.73
CA LEU A 84 -12.08 3.09 1.71
C LEU A 84 -12.56 4.53 1.94
N ILE A 85 -12.78 4.92 3.20
CA ILE A 85 -13.12 6.31 3.56
C ILE A 85 -11.91 7.21 3.34
N GLU A 86 -10.72 6.75 3.73
CA GLU A 86 -9.46 7.47 3.57
C GLU A 86 -9.10 7.71 2.11
N ALA A 87 -9.38 6.76 1.23
CA ALA A 87 -9.25 6.99 -0.21
C ALA A 87 -10.12 8.17 -0.67
N ALA A 88 -11.36 8.27 -0.18
CA ALA A 88 -12.22 9.41 -0.47
C ALA A 88 -11.70 10.72 0.14
N VAL A 89 -11.13 10.68 1.35
CA VAL A 89 -10.43 11.83 1.96
C VAL A 89 -9.23 12.24 1.09
N GLY A 90 -8.41 11.29 0.64
CA GLY A 90 -7.31 11.55 -0.28
C GLY A 90 -7.77 12.22 -1.57
N TRP A 91 -8.88 11.79 -2.16
CA TRP A 91 -9.36 12.32 -3.44
C TRP A 91 -10.14 13.63 -3.32
N TRP A 92 -10.90 13.84 -2.25
CA TRP A 92 -11.87 14.95 -2.16
C TRP A 92 -11.83 15.74 -0.84
N GLY A 93 -11.07 15.32 0.16
CA GLY A 93 -10.90 16.03 1.41
C GLY A 93 -10.28 17.43 1.20
N SER A 94 -10.54 18.37 2.10
CA SER A 94 -9.90 19.68 2.07
C SER A 94 -8.44 19.59 2.50
N GLU A 95 -7.60 20.47 1.97
CA GLU A 95 -6.18 20.52 2.36
C GLU A 95 -6.02 20.83 3.85
N ALA A 96 -6.79 21.78 4.38
CA ALA A 96 -6.76 22.15 5.79
C ALA A 96 -7.12 20.98 6.71
N GLN A 97 -8.10 20.16 6.32
CA GLN A 97 -8.47 18.95 7.07
C GLN A 97 -7.35 17.92 7.09
N ILE A 98 -6.73 17.66 5.93
CA ILE A 98 -5.65 16.68 5.81
C ILE A 98 -4.41 17.18 6.57
N GLU A 99 -4.04 18.45 6.42
CA GLU A 99 -2.88 19.02 7.10
C GLU A 99 -3.00 18.93 8.63
N LYS A 100 -4.19 19.23 9.19
CA LYS A 100 -4.46 19.12 10.62
C LYS A 100 -4.30 17.70 11.17
N LEU A 101 -4.46 16.70 10.32
CA LEU A 101 -4.38 15.28 10.67
C LEU A 101 -3.02 14.66 10.28
N THR A 102 -2.09 15.45 9.74
CA THR A 102 -0.82 14.96 9.22
C THR A 102 0.28 15.04 10.27
N HIS A 103 0.98 13.94 10.46
CA HIS A 103 2.22 13.84 11.22
C HIS A 103 3.32 13.35 10.27
N VAL A 104 4.48 14.00 10.29
CA VAL A 104 5.62 13.62 9.44
C VAL A 104 6.84 13.40 10.33
N GLU A 105 7.52 12.28 10.13
CA GLU A 105 8.74 11.89 10.84
C GLU A 105 9.83 11.54 9.81
N GLY A 106 11.07 11.97 10.05
CA GLY A 106 12.24 11.62 9.24
C GLY A 106 12.29 12.28 7.85
N LEU A 107 11.57 13.39 7.62
CA LEU A 107 11.58 14.10 6.33
C LEU A 107 12.98 14.57 5.96
N GLU A 108 13.81 14.92 6.95
CA GLU A 108 15.20 15.33 6.82
C GLU A 108 16.08 14.28 6.11
N HIS A 109 15.74 12.99 6.22
CA HIS A 109 16.45 11.92 5.49
C HIS A 109 16.23 12.04 3.98
N VAL A 110 15.01 12.40 3.58
CA VAL A 110 14.67 12.56 2.15
C VAL A 110 15.26 13.85 1.61
N GLU A 111 15.14 14.97 2.34
CA GLU A 111 15.68 16.27 1.95
C GLU A 111 17.19 16.18 1.75
N LYS A 112 17.92 15.64 2.73
CA LYS A 112 19.37 15.42 2.61
C LYS A 112 19.73 14.53 1.42
N ALA A 113 18.99 13.45 1.20
CA ALA A 113 19.26 12.53 0.10
C ALA A 113 18.99 13.17 -1.27
N LEU A 114 18.00 14.07 -1.37
CA LEU A 114 17.71 14.83 -2.60
C LEU A 114 18.78 15.88 -2.90
N ASP A 115 19.32 16.54 -1.87
CA ASP A 115 20.46 17.47 -2.02
C ASP A 115 21.72 16.74 -2.53
N GLU A 116 21.90 15.50 -2.14
CA GLU A 116 23.04 14.66 -2.55
C GLU A 116 22.81 13.93 -3.89
N GLY A 117 21.55 13.84 -4.37
CA GLY A 117 21.25 13.14 -5.62
C GLY A 117 19.81 12.73 -5.83
N ARG A 118 19.60 11.46 -6.10
CA ARG A 118 18.30 10.89 -6.51
C ARG A 118 17.73 9.98 -5.42
N VAL A 119 16.41 9.90 -5.33
CA VAL A 119 15.72 9.16 -4.27
C VAL A 119 14.66 8.22 -4.84
N ILE A 120 14.63 7.00 -4.31
CA ILE A 120 13.52 6.05 -4.42
C ILE A 120 12.93 5.88 -3.02
N LEU A 121 11.65 6.19 -2.86
CA LEU A 121 10.89 5.92 -1.65
C LEU A 121 10.36 4.49 -1.73
N LEU A 122 10.89 3.58 -0.91
CA LEU A 122 10.41 2.21 -0.80
C LEU A 122 9.11 2.19 -0.01
N GLY A 123 8.01 1.98 -0.70
CA GLY A 123 6.68 2.00 -0.11
C GLY A 123 6.14 0.64 0.30
N VAL A 124 5.10 0.66 1.14
CA VAL A 124 4.32 -0.49 1.58
C VAL A 124 2.84 -0.24 1.28
N HIS A 125 2.10 -1.27 0.84
CA HIS A 125 0.66 -1.15 0.59
C HIS A 125 -0.16 -1.22 1.89
N PHE A 126 -0.09 -0.15 2.67
CA PHE A 126 -1.00 0.05 3.81
C PHE A 126 -2.37 0.61 3.37
N SER A 127 -3.39 0.42 4.20
CA SER A 127 -4.77 0.83 3.88
C SER A 127 -4.95 2.33 3.65
N SER A 128 -4.08 3.18 4.23
CA SER A 128 -4.09 4.64 4.12
C SER A 128 -3.28 5.21 2.95
N ILE A 129 -2.84 4.36 2.02
CA ILE A 129 -1.94 4.73 0.90
C ILE A 129 -2.43 5.94 0.08
N GLU A 130 -3.74 6.07 -0.19
CA GLU A 130 -4.28 7.14 -1.02
C GLU A 130 -4.19 8.52 -0.33
N VAL A 131 -4.51 8.59 0.95
CA VAL A 131 -4.34 9.84 1.70
C VAL A 131 -2.87 10.15 1.92
N GLY A 132 -2.04 9.12 2.17
CA GLY A 132 -0.60 9.26 2.29
C GLY A 132 0.05 9.79 1.03
N ALA A 133 -0.35 9.28 -0.14
CA ALA A 133 0.14 9.77 -1.43
C ALA A 133 -0.17 11.27 -1.63
N ARG A 134 -1.34 11.73 -1.20
CA ARG A 134 -1.69 13.15 -1.26
C ARG A 134 -0.87 14.01 -0.29
N ILE A 135 -0.65 13.53 0.93
CA ILE A 135 0.19 14.21 1.91
C ILE A 135 1.62 14.33 1.36
N LEU A 136 2.15 13.25 0.81
CA LEU A 136 3.48 13.19 0.25
C LEU A 136 3.65 14.15 -0.94
N ALA A 137 2.68 14.15 -1.87
CA ALA A 137 2.71 15.02 -3.04
C ALA A 137 2.67 16.52 -2.70
N LYS A 138 2.15 16.87 -1.52
CA LYS A 138 2.17 18.25 -1.02
C LYS A 138 3.54 18.64 -0.45
N ARG A 139 4.31 17.69 0.05
CA ARG A 139 5.65 17.92 0.63
C ARG A 139 6.74 17.93 -0.44
N MET A 140 6.61 17.12 -1.48
CA MET A 140 7.58 17.01 -2.55
C MET A 140 6.94 16.54 -3.87
N PRO A 141 7.52 16.86 -5.04
CA PRO A 141 7.00 16.45 -6.36
C PRO A 141 7.30 14.97 -6.64
N VAL A 142 6.70 14.07 -5.86
CA VAL A 142 6.91 12.62 -5.97
C VAL A 142 6.22 12.05 -7.21
N HIS A 143 6.89 11.13 -7.90
CA HIS A 143 6.32 10.36 -8.99
C HIS A 143 6.11 8.91 -8.56
N ALA A 144 4.99 8.29 -8.95
CA ALA A 144 4.65 6.95 -8.52
C ALA A 144 4.25 6.04 -9.69
N VAL A 145 4.61 4.75 -9.59
CA VAL A 145 4.09 3.73 -10.51
C VAL A 145 2.67 3.36 -10.09
N TYR A 146 1.74 3.31 -11.05
CA TYR A 146 0.39 2.92 -10.76
C TYR A 146 -0.17 1.89 -11.73
N ARG A 147 -1.24 1.22 -11.28
CA ARG A 147 -2.07 0.35 -12.11
C ARG A 147 -3.47 0.95 -12.24
N PRO A 148 -4.00 1.13 -13.47
CA PRO A 148 -5.35 1.67 -13.69
C PRO A 148 -6.42 0.84 -12.97
N HIS A 149 -7.43 1.52 -12.43
CA HIS A 149 -8.59 0.87 -11.83
C HIS A 149 -9.43 0.12 -12.88
N GLN A 150 -9.99 -1.03 -12.50
CA GLN A 150 -10.86 -1.80 -13.40
C GLN A 150 -12.18 -1.05 -13.69
N ASN A 151 -12.74 -0.38 -12.69
CA ASN A 151 -13.93 0.46 -12.87
C ASN A 151 -13.55 1.74 -13.61
N LYS A 152 -14.01 1.89 -14.86
CA LYS A 152 -13.67 3.01 -15.74
C LYS A 152 -14.13 4.38 -15.21
N LEU A 153 -15.20 4.42 -14.42
CA LEU A 153 -15.65 5.67 -13.79
C LEU A 153 -14.73 6.09 -12.65
N ILE A 154 -14.35 5.14 -11.77
CA ILE A 154 -13.40 5.40 -10.70
C ILE A 154 -12.07 5.84 -11.31
N GLU A 155 -11.55 5.10 -12.30
CA GLU A 155 -10.31 5.48 -13.00
C GLU A 155 -10.36 6.91 -13.54
N TYR A 156 -11.45 7.28 -14.22
CA TYR A 156 -11.60 8.62 -14.75
C TYR A 156 -11.59 9.70 -13.66
N LEU A 157 -12.30 9.48 -12.55
CA LEU A 157 -12.39 10.45 -11.46
C LEU A 157 -11.08 10.58 -10.68
N VAL A 158 -10.39 9.45 -10.46
CA VAL A 158 -9.08 9.41 -9.79
C VAL A 158 -8.01 10.05 -10.66
N ALA A 159 -8.02 9.78 -11.99
CA ALA A 159 -7.09 10.40 -12.92
C ALA A 159 -7.21 11.93 -12.91
N LEU A 160 -8.44 12.48 -12.95
CA LEU A 160 -8.68 13.93 -12.84
C LEU A 160 -8.09 14.53 -11.55
N LYS A 161 -8.06 13.78 -10.46
CA LYS A 161 -7.52 14.24 -9.18
C LYS A 161 -6.01 14.09 -9.12
N ARG A 162 -5.47 13.02 -9.68
CA ARG A 162 -4.02 12.80 -9.77
C ARG A 162 -3.33 13.93 -10.51
N ASP A 163 -3.87 14.35 -11.64
CA ASP A 163 -3.31 15.46 -12.43
C ASP A 163 -3.24 16.79 -11.67
N THR A 164 -4.10 16.99 -10.64
CA THR A 164 -4.21 18.27 -9.92
C THR A 164 -3.68 18.22 -8.47
N GLN A 165 -3.58 17.05 -7.86
CA GLN A 165 -3.35 16.92 -6.42
C GLN A 165 -2.20 15.97 -6.05
N TYR A 166 -1.78 15.13 -6.98
CA TYR A 166 -0.69 14.19 -6.79
C TYR A 166 0.45 14.54 -7.74
N GLY A 167 1.63 14.09 -7.42
CA GLY A 167 2.72 14.11 -8.39
C GLY A 167 2.40 13.25 -9.62
N LYS A 168 3.31 13.21 -10.58
CA LYS A 168 3.12 12.44 -11.79
C LYS A 168 2.96 10.96 -11.50
N VAL A 169 1.94 10.33 -12.09
CA VAL A 169 1.76 8.88 -12.04
C VAL A 169 2.21 8.25 -13.36
N ILE A 170 3.04 7.22 -13.26
CA ILE A 170 3.66 6.55 -14.39
C ILE A 170 3.06 5.14 -14.50
N PRO A 171 2.45 4.76 -15.66
CA PRO A 171 1.95 3.42 -15.85
C PRO A 171 3.06 2.36 -15.65
N LYS A 172 2.73 1.24 -15.00
CA LYS A 172 3.69 0.20 -14.61
C LYS A 172 4.51 -0.41 -15.77
N ASP A 173 4.02 -0.34 -16.98
CA ASP A 173 4.66 -0.82 -18.20
C ASP A 173 5.64 0.21 -18.81
N LYS A 174 5.66 1.44 -18.30
CA LYS A 174 6.53 2.53 -18.75
C LYS A 174 7.77 2.72 -17.89
N ILE A 175 8.48 1.64 -17.60
CA ILE A 175 9.66 1.67 -16.71
C ILE A 175 10.76 2.66 -17.17
N ARG A 176 10.92 2.85 -18.49
CA ARG A 176 11.89 3.84 -19.03
C ARG A 176 11.52 5.27 -18.64
N GLU A 177 10.22 5.58 -18.54
CA GLU A 177 9.73 6.88 -18.10
C GLU A 177 10.01 7.07 -16.60
N MET A 178 9.89 6.02 -15.78
CA MET A 178 10.27 6.06 -14.38
C MET A 178 11.78 6.29 -14.20
N ILE A 179 12.62 5.59 -14.95
CA ILE A 179 14.08 5.78 -14.92
C ILE A 179 14.44 7.23 -15.30
N LYS A 180 13.79 7.76 -16.36
CA LYS A 180 14.00 9.16 -16.76
C LYS A 180 13.59 10.11 -15.62
N SER A 181 12.43 9.89 -15.04
CA SER A 181 11.91 10.69 -13.92
C SER A 181 12.88 10.76 -12.75
N ILE A 182 13.42 9.62 -12.31
CA ILE A 182 14.40 9.56 -11.23
C ILE A 182 15.69 10.31 -11.63
N LYS A 183 16.15 10.14 -12.87
CA LYS A 183 17.34 10.84 -13.39
C LYS A 183 17.16 12.35 -13.50
N ASP A 184 15.92 12.80 -13.75
CA ASP A 184 15.55 14.21 -13.78
C ASP A 184 15.41 14.82 -12.35
N GLY A 185 15.66 14.01 -11.27
CA GLY A 185 15.68 14.48 -9.88
C GLY A 185 14.34 14.34 -9.14
N PHE A 186 13.31 13.73 -9.75
CA PHE A 186 12.04 13.51 -9.07
C PHE A 186 12.10 12.26 -8.18
N PRO A 187 11.74 12.35 -6.88
CA PRO A 187 11.62 11.18 -6.01
C PRO A 187 10.60 10.19 -6.59
N ALA A 188 10.94 8.91 -6.59
CA ALA A 188 10.04 7.86 -7.10
C ALA A 188 9.50 7.02 -5.96
N TRP A 189 8.16 7.01 -5.75
CA TRP A 189 7.53 6.05 -4.85
C TRP A 189 7.35 4.71 -5.56
N TYR A 190 7.93 3.65 -4.98
CA TYR A 190 7.93 2.33 -5.57
C TYR A 190 7.76 1.25 -4.50
N ALA A 191 6.76 0.38 -4.65
CA ALA A 191 6.46 -0.70 -3.71
C ALA A 191 6.62 -2.07 -4.37
N THR A 192 7.30 -3.00 -3.68
CA THR A 192 7.62 -4.35 -4.17
C THR A 192 7.06 -5.47 -3.27
N ASP A 193 6.21 -5.14 -2.32
CA ASP A 193 5.62 -6.03 -1.34
C ASP A 193 4.53 -6.97 -1.89
N GLN A 194 4.07 -6.76 -3.13
CA GLN A 194 3.06 -7.61 -3.76
C GLN A 194 3.66 -8.74 -4.59
N ASN A 195 2.85 -9.79 -4.83
CA ASN A 195 3.22 -10.89 -5.72
C ASN A 195 3.56 -10.37 -7.13
N PHE A 196 4.69 -10.80 -7.65
CA PHE A 196 5.16 -10.42 -8.97
C PHE A 196 5.49 -11.63 -9.82
N ARG A 197 4.72 -11.85 -10.89
CA ARG A 197 4.98 -12.86 -11.92
C ARG A 197 5.40 -12.18 -13.22
N GLY A 198 6.53 -11.49 -13.19
CA GLY A 198 7.10 -10.84 -14.38
C GLY A 198 8.39 -11.50 -14.83
N LYS A 199 8.82 -11.21 -16.06
CA LYS A 199 10.14 -11.58 -16.54
C LYS A 199 11.21 -10.99 -15.60
N GLY A 200 12.02 -11.85 -14.98
CA GLY A 200 13.04 -11.45 -14.01
C GLY A 200 12.53 -11.34 -12.56
N SER A 201 11.36 -11.91 -12.23
CA SER A 201 11.00 -12.26 -10.87
C SER A 201 12.03 -13.17 -10.23
N ILE A 202 12.32 -12.96 -8.97
CA ILE A 202 13.19 -13.82 -8.16
C ILE A 202 12.42 -14.34 -6.94
N LEU A 203 12.77 -15.55 -6.49
CA LEU A 203 12.23 -16.12 -5.27
C LEU A 203 13.09 -15.64 -4.10
N VAL A 204 12.47 -14.97 -3.15
CA VAL A 204 13.10 -14.50 -1.92
C VAL A 204 12.11 -14.64 -0.77
N PRO A 205 12.61 -14.88 0.47
CA PRO A 205 11.74 -15.00 1.62
C PRO A 205 11.01 -13.67 1.89
N ILE A 206 9.77 -13.83 2.32
CA ILE A 206 8.98 -12.82 3.00
C ILE A 206 8.21 -13.52 4.11
N PHE A 207 8.40 -13.07 5.35
CA PHE A 207 7.93 -13.76 6.55
C PHE A 207 8.34 -15.25 6.56
N GLY A 208 9.61 -15.52 6.23
CA GLY A 208 10.19 -16.86 6.22
C GLY A 208 9.75 -17.78 5.08
N VAL A 209 8.82 -17.37 4.22
CA VAL A 209 8.33 -18.17 3.09
C VAL A 209 8.77 -17.54 1.77
N GLU A 210 9.41 -18.34 0.91
CA GLU A 210 9.82 -17.89 -0.42
C GLU A 210 8.62 -17.45 -1.25
N ALA A 211 8.71 -16.29 -1.86
CA ALA A 211 7.67 -15.76 -2.73
C ALA A 211 8.26 -15.02 -3.93
N PRO A 212 7.62 -15.12 -5.10
CA PRO A 212 8.03 -14.36 -6.27
C PRO A 212 7.98 -12.85 -6.00
N THR A 213 9.12 -12.21 -6.08
CA THR A 213 9.30 -10.80 -5.74
C THR A 213 9.91 -10.05 -6.91
N ASN A 214 9.55 -8.77 -7.03
CA ASN A 214 10.08 -7.87 -8.03
C ASN A 214 11.39 -7.24 -7.53
N PRO A 215 12.56 -7.54 -8.13
CA PRO A 215 13.82 -6.89 -7.79
C PRO A 215 13.94 -5.46 -8.37
N GLY A 216 12.82 -4.84 -8.72
CA GLY A 216 12.76 -3.56 -9.42
C GLY A 216 13.40 -2.42 -8.66
N THR A 217 13.28 -2.37 -7.33
CA THR A 217 13.88 -1.32 -6.51
C THR A 217 15.39 -1.33 -6.60
N ALA A 218 16.04 -2.50 -6.42
CA ALA A 218 17.50 -2.64 -6.54
C ALA A 218 17.96 -2.29 -7.97
N ARG A 219 17.27 -2.78 -8.98
CA ARG A 219 17.58 -2.48 -10.39
C ARG A 219 17.45 -0.99 -10.72
N LEU A 220 16.40 -0.33 -10.25
CA LEU A 220 16.20 1.11 -10.44
C LEU A 220 17.30 1.90 -9.72
N ALA A 221 17.62 1.55 -8.48
CA ALA A 221 18.69 2.18 -7.71
C ALA A 221 20.04 2.04 -8.45
N LYS A 222 20.39 0.84 -8.94
CA LYS A 222 21.62 0.60 -9.72
C LYS A 222 21.69 1.41 -11.02
N MET A 223 20.56 1.50 -11.76
CA MET A 223 20.49 2.21 -13.04
C MET A 223 20.50 3.72 -12.92
N THR A 224 20.08 4.25 -11.77
CA THR A 224 19.86 5.70 -11.56
C THR A 224 20.84 6.29 -10.57
N GLY A 225 21.53 5.50 -9.76
CA GLY A 225 22.33 5.96 -8.63
C GLY A 225 21.49 6.54 -7.49
N ALA A 226 20.20 6.17 -7.42
CA ALA A 226 19.31 6.69 -6.40
C ALA A 226 19.50 6.01 -5.06
N LYS A 227 19.46 6.78 -3.97
CA LYS A 227 19.35 6.26 -2.61
C LYS A 227 17.94 5.70 -2.38
N VAL A 228 17.84 4.58 -1.68
CA VAL A 228 16.54 3.97 -1.33
C VAL A 228 16.22 4.32 0.12
N ILE A 229 15.06 4.95 0.33
CA ILE A 229 14.56 5.39 1.63
C ILE A 229 13.25 4.66 1.92
N PRO A 230 13.17 3.82 2.96
CA PRO A 230 11.91 3.21 3.39
C PRO A 230 10.91 4.29 3.81
N SER A 231 9.67 4.16 3.33
CA SER A 231 8.61 5.11 3.62
C SER A 231 7.30 4.42 3.91
N ILE A 232 6.64 4.79 5.00
CA ILE A 232 5.33 4.28 5.37
C ILE A 232 4.31 5.40 5.45
N SER A 233 3.06 5.03 5.17
CA SER A 233 1.89 5.87 5.42
C SER A 233 0.88 5.06 6.19
N VAL A 234 0.65 5.41 7.45
CA VAL A 234 -0.24 4.68 8.36
C VAL A 234 -1.22 5.62 9.05
N ARG A 235 -2.35 5.06 9.46
CA ARG A 235 -3.35 5.75 10.28
C ARG A 235 -2.99 5.62 11.75
N LEU A 236 -3.10 6.72 12.48
CA LEU A 236 -3.05 6.77 13.94
C LEU A 236 -4.46 6.94 14.51
N VAL A 237 -4.82 6.14 15.51
CA VAL A 237 -6.09 6.26 16.23
C VAL A 237 -5.78 6.15 17.72
N ASP A 238 -5.77 7.28 18.42
CA ASP A 238 -5.44 7.38 19.84
C ASP A 238 -4.17 6.55 20.16
N ASP A 239 -3.07 6.83 19.43
CA ASP A 239 -1.81 6.12 19.61
C ASP A 239 -1.20 6.35 21.00
N ALA A 240 -0.04 5.76 21.27
CA ALA A 240 0.63 5.88 22.57
C ALA A 240 0.94 7.33 23.00
N GLN A 241 1.00 8.26 22.03
CA GLN A 241 1.15 9.70 22.23
C GLN A 241 -0.18 10.46 22.18
N GLY A 242 -1.32 9.77 22.07
CA GLY A 242 -2.65 10.38 21.94
C GLY A 242 -2.90 11.05 20.58
N ARG A 243 -2.07 10.74 19.55
CA ARG A 243 -2.22 11.32 18.21
C ARG A 243 -3.34 10.64 17.45
N ASN A 244 -3.99 11.42 16.59
CA ASN A 244 -5.01 10.97 15.65
C ASN A 244 -4.70 11.53 14.27
N GLY A 245 -4.90 10.74 13.22
CA GLY A 245 -4.66 11.17 11.85
C GLY A 245 -3.80 10.21 11.06
N TYR A 246 -2.79 10.73 10.36
CA TYR A 246 -1.94 9.99 9.43
C TYR A 246 -0.48 10.29 9.70
N LEU A 247 0.30 9.26 9.87
CA LEU A 247 1.75 9.33 9.99
C LEU A 247 2.38 8.98 8.64
N ILE A 248 3.21 9.89 8.14
CA ILE A 248 4.16 9.60 7.08
C ILE A 248 5.54 9.54 7.74
N ARG A 249 6.19 8.38 7.68
CA ARG A 249 7.52 8.20 8.26
C ARG A 249 8.51 7.81 7.17
N PHE A 250 9.67 8.43 7.20
CA PHE A 250 10.84 8.09 6.39
C PHE A 250 11.94 7.59 7.31
N SER A 251 12.46 6.39 7.00
CA SER A 251 13.64 5.86 7.68
C SER A 251 14.92 6.41 7.03
N PRO A 252 16.10 6.25 7.66
CA PRO A 252 17.38 6.54 6.99
C PRO A 252 17.52 5.78 5.66
N PRO A 253 18.32 6.29 4.71
CA PRO A 253 18.64 5.57 3.48
C PRO A 253 19.21 4.19 3.79
N VAL A 254 18.86 3.19 2.97
CA VAL A 254 19.45 1.86 3.08
C VAL A 254 20.92 1.95 2.74
N GLU A 255 21.78 1.62 3.71
CA GLU A 255 23.24 1.69 3.57
C GLU A 255 23.76 0.53 2.69
N ASP A 256 24.89 0.77 2.00
CA ASP A 256 25.52 -0.21 1.11
C ASP A 256 24.54 -0.86 0.12
N PHE A 257 23.71 -0.01 -0.49
CA PHE A 257 22.66 -0.46 -1.41
C PHE A 257 22.62 0.41 -2.69
N PRO A 258 22.44 -0.17 -3.89
CA PRO A 258 22.38 -1.62 -4.14
C PRO A 258 23.75 -2.26 -4.21
N SER A 259 23.82 -3.55 -3.89
CA SER A 259 25.00 -4.40 -4.14
C SER A 259 25.02 -4.94 -5.58
N ASP A 260 25.94 -5.86 -5.87
CA ASP A 260 25.94 -6.61 -7.13
C ASP A 260 25.06 -7.86 -7.09
N ASP A 261 24.56 -8.24 -5.91
CA ASP A 261 23.69 -9.39 -5.70
C ASP A 261 22.22 -8.97 -5.54
N ALA A 262 21.46 -9.11 -6.61
CA ALA A 262 20.02 -8.77 -6.62
C ALA A 262 19.17 -9.64 -5.68
N LEU A 263 19.60 -10.87 -5.38
CA LEU A 263 18.92 -11.76 -4.43
C LEU A 263 19.10 -11.22 -3.01
N HIS A 264 20.33 -10.93 -2.63
CA HIS A 264 20.68 -10.32 -1.34
C HIS A 264 19.94 -9.00 -1.13
N ASP A 265 20.02 -8.10 -2.11
CA ASP A 265 19.37 -6.80 -2.05
C ASP A 265 17.85 -6.89 -1.87
N THR A 266 17.20 -7.79 -2.64
CA THR A 266 15.74 -7.93 -2.55
C THR A 266 15.31 -8.56 -1.22
N THR A 267 16.13 -9.48 -0.68
CA THR A 267 15.90 -10.07 0.64
C THR A 267 15.99 -9.00 1.74
N ARG A 268 16.99 -8.13 1.71
CA ARG A 268 17.13 -7.00 2.64
C ARG A 268 15.93 -6.06 2.58
N LEU A 269 15.46 -5.74 1.37
CA LEU A 269 14.28 -4.89 1.21
C LEU A 269 13.02 -5.56 1.78
N ASN A 270 12.84 -6.88 1.58
CA ASN A 270 11.72 -7.61 2.19
C ASN A 270 11.78 -7.53 3.72
N GLN A 271 12.95 -7.70 4.34
CA GLN A 271 13.12 -7.58 5.79
C GLN A 271 12.70 -6.19 6.31
N ILE A 272 13.11 -5.12 5.64
CA ILE A 272 12.69 -3.75 5.97
C ILE A 272 11.15 -3.59 5.86
N LEU A 273 10.55 -4.19 4.84
CA LEU A 273 9.10 -4.17 4.68
C LEU A 273 8.39 -5.00 5.77
N GLU A 274 8.94 -6.15 6.16
CA GLU A 274 8.43 -7.00 7.25
C GLU A 274 8.43 -6.26 8.59
N GLU A 275 9.51 -5.54 8.92
CA GLU A 275 9.60 -4.71 10.12
C GLU A 275 8.48 -3.67 10.16
N ALA A 276 8.29 -2.93 9.05
CA ALA A 276 7.24 -1.93 8.94
C ALA A 276 5.83 -2.54 9.05
N ILE A 277 5.62 -3.72 8.45
CA ILE A 277 4.34 -4.43 8.50
C ILE A 277 4.07 -4.95 9.92
N THR A 278 5.09 -5.44 10.61
CA THR A 278 4.98 -5.95 11.99
C THR A 278 4.62 -4.85 12.99
N GLU A 279 5.05 -3.61 12.75
CA GLU A 279 4.68 -2.47 13.60
C GLU A 279 3.19 -2.08 13.44
N PHE A 280 2.61 -2.22 12.23
CA PHE A 280 1.21 -1.87 11.94
C PHE A 280 0.47 -3.03 11.24
N PRO A 281 0.37 -4.20 11.87
CA PRO A 281 -0.03 -5.43 11.21
C PRO A 281 -1.49 -5.42 10.75
N ASP A 282 -2.38 -4.66 11.40
CA ASP A 282 -3.78 -4.55 10.98
C ASP A 282 -3.98 -3.71 9.71
N GLN A 283 -3.01 -2.90 9.31
CA GLN A 283 -3.14 -1.95 8.21
C GLN A 283 -2.57 -2.45 6.87
N TYR A 284 -1.74 -3.48 6.86
CA TYR A 284 -1.17 -4.03 5.64
C TYR A 284 -2.22 -4.78 4.79
N LEU A 285 -2.02 -4.83 3.48
CA LEU A 285 -2.98 -5.42 2.51
C LEU A 285 -2.95 -6.96 2.50
N TRP A 286 -3.28 -7.60 3.62
CA TRP A 286 -3.28 -9.07 3.75
C TRP A 286 -4.23 -9.79 2.80
N THR A 287 -5.26 -9.14 2.25
CA THR A 287 -6.17 -9.73 1.25
C THR A 287 -5.53 -9.95 -0.12
N HIS A 288 -4.29 -9.52 -0.33
CA HIS A 288 -3.52 -9.82 -1.53
C HIS A 288 -2.95 -11.24 -1.48
N LYS A 289 -3.07 -12.01 -2.56
CA LYS A 289 -2.48 -13.36 -2.66
C LYS A 289 -0.95 -13.26 -2.87
N ARG A 290 -0.20 -13.02 -1.78
CA ARG A 290 1.26 -12.80 -1.83
C ARG A 290 2.02 -14.01 -2.36
N TYR A 291 1.60 -15.21 -1.99
CA TYR A 291 2.26 -16.50 -2.30
C TYR A 291 1.64 -17.24 -3.49
N LYS A 292 0.82 -16.57 -4.31
CA LYS A 292 0.06 -17.20 -5.40
C LYS A 292 0.89 -18.02 -6.37
N HIS A 293 2.15 -17.69 -6.58
CA HIS A 293 3.05 -18.32 -7.55
C HIS A 293 4.30 -18.89 -6.88
N TYR A 294 4.14 -19.39 -5.67
CA TYR A 294 5.20 -20.00 -4.87
C TYR A 294 5.89 -21.18 -5.59
N GLN A 295 5.16 -21.94 -6.37
CA GLN A 295 5.71 -23.05 -7.17
C GLN A 295 5.36 -22.87 -8.65
N THR A 296 6.27 -23.36 -9.53
CA THR A 296 6.13 -23.28 -10.99
C THR A 296 5.07 -24.26 -11.54
N GLU A 297 4.65 -25.22 -10.77
CA GLU A 297 3.60 -26.21 -11.12
C GLU A 297 2.23 -25.77 -10.62
N ASN A 298 1.18 -26.18 -11.33
CA ASN A 298 -0.25 -25.81 -11.20
C ASN A 298 -0.90 -25.96 -9.81
N LYS A 299 -0.15 -25.78 -8.72
CA LYS A 299 -0.63 -25.83 -7.35
C LYS A 299 -1.16 -24.46 -6.90
N ASP A 300 -2.33 -24.45 -6.29
CA ASP A 300 -2.87 -23.24 -5.62
C ASP A 300 -2.39 -23.24 -4.17
N PHE A 301 -1.29 -22.51 -3.89
CA PHE A 301 -0.71 -22.36 -2.55
C PHE A 301 -1.76 -22.19 -1.43
N TYR A 302 -2.76 -21.34 -1.65
CA TYR A 302 -3.78 -21.06 -0.63
C TYR A 302 -4.74 -22.23 -0.40
N LYS A 303 -5.03 -23.01 -1.44
CA LYS A 303 -5.85 -24.21 -1.33
C LYS A 303 -5.07 -25.33 -0.63
N ASP A 304 -3.82 -25.53 -1.03
CA ASP A 304 -2.95 -26.57 -0.48
C ASP A 304 -2.64 -26.28 0.99
N TYR A 305 -2.27 -25.03 1.33
CA TYR A 305 -2.03 -24.61 2.71
C TYR A 305 -3.22 -24.89 3.64
N MET A 306 -4.44 -24.70 3.16
CA MET A 306 -5.65 -24.97 3.94
C MET A 306 -5.87 -26.46 4.19
N LEU A 307 -5.58 -27.31 3.21
CA LEU A 307 -5.72 -28.77 3.32
C LEU A 307 -4.67 -29.34 4.28
N GLU A 308 -3.45 -28.82 4.25
CA GLU A 308 -2.32 -29.31 5.05
C GLU A 308 -2.39 -28.86 6.53
N ASN A 309 -2.99 -27.70 6.82
CA ASN A 309 -2.90 -27.09 8.15
C ASN A 309 -4.22 -27.07 8.93
N GLU A 310 -5.30 -27.74 8.45
CA GLU A 310 -6.64 -27.75 9.08
C GLU A 310 -7.04 -26.35 9.60
N THR A 311 -6.77 -25.33 8.80
CA THR A 311 -6.84 -23.94 9.28
C THR A 311 -8.28 -23.50 9.48
N ASP A 312 -8.69 -23.36 10.74
CA ASP A 312 -9.93 -22.67 11.10
C ASP A 312 -9.76 -21.16 10.91
N CYS A 313 -10.03 -20.72 9.68
CA CYS A 313 -10.12 -19.29 9.31
C CYS A 313 -11.59 -18.85 9.24
N SER A 314 -12.46 -19.47 10.03
CA SER A 314 -13.91 -19.26 10.03
C SER A 314 -14.37 -17.90 10.59
#